data_f64c1e0cef48297cd6ba4165cdfd6b4d
#
_entry.id   f64c1e0cef48297cd6ba4165cdfd6b4d
#
_cell.length_a   1.000
_cell.length_b   1.000
_cell.length_c   1.000
_cell.angle_alpha   90.00
_cell.angle_beta   90.00
_cell.angle_gamma   90.00
#
_symmetry.space_group_name_H-M   'P 1'
#
loop_
_entity.id
_entity.type
_entity.pdbx_description
1 polymer ?
#
loop_
_entity_poly.entity_id
_entity_poly.type
_entity_poly.pdbx_seq_one_letter_code
_entity_poly.pdbx_strand_id
1 'polypeptide(L)'
;MCIRDRLGIFPLLAKWLLNYLQGRRALAAYQRPRHFDTNLIVIGAGSAGLVASLIAATVKARVTLIERERMGGDCLNTGCVPSKALIRSARVAEYARRGLEFGLHPVSVHVDFRRVMERVQSVVKTIEPHDSVERFTELGVDCVQGDARILSPWEVTVNGRTLSARNIIIASGSRPRVPDIPGLSQVDYLTSDTIWGIRELPGRLLVLGAGPIGCELAQAFARLGSAVALVTHAERVLPREDEEASGQLLAAFERHGMEVHVCSEPRAVEADGDGGYCVVDGPGGVRRIPFDRLLLAVGRSPNVEDLGLEALGIDVTAAGHVAVDDSLRTSVPTILACGDVAGPYLFTHMASHQAWYAAVNALFGQFRRFRVDYSVVPWATFTDPEVARVGLNEVEAQQRGIDFEVSRYGLDDLDRAIADGEAHGFVKVLTEPGRDRIIGATVVGYHAAELLNEFVLAMKHGIGLNKILGTIHIYPTLSEGNKFAAGEWRKARKPERLLNCVCRYHQWRRG
;
A
#
# COMPACT_ATOMS: atom_id res chain seq x y z
N MET A 1 -39.62 5.18 -19.65
CA MET A 1 -38.76 4.05 -19.26
C MET A 1 -38.16 3.48 -20.54
N CYS A 2 -36.93 3.91 -20.86
CA CYS A 2 -36.31 3.72 -22.18
C CYS A 2 -35.79 2.29 -22.37
N ILE A 3 -35.92 1.79 -23.62
CA ILE A 3 -35.44 0.46 -24.09
C ILE A 3 -33.90 0.26 -23.81
N ARG A 4 -33.13 1.32 -23.65
CA ARG A 4 -31.70 1.28 -23.33
C ARG A 4 -31.38 0.65 -21.96
N ASP A 5 -32.28 0.78 -20.97
CA ASP A 5 -32.07 0.22 -19.62
C ASP A 5 -32.28 -1.31 -19.56
N ARG A 6 -32.98 -1.89 -20.51
CA ARG A 6 -33.18 -3.34 -20.59
C ARG A 6 -31.99 -4.10 -21.19
N LEU A 7 -31.17 -3.45 -22.03
CA LEU A 7 -29.99 -4.07 -22.63
C LEU A 7 -28.81 -4.22 -21.64
N GLY A 8 -28.74 -3.40 -20.59
CA GLY A 8 -27.70 -3.48 -19.54
C GLY A 8 -27.94 -4.57 -18.49
N ILE A 9 -29.20 -5.01 -18.30
CA ILE A 9 -29.56 -6.02 -17.30
C ILE A 9 -29.29 -7.45 -17.79
N PHE A 10 -29.44 -7.70 -19.08
CA PHE A 10 -29.29 -9.04 -19.68
C PHE A 10 -27.88 -9.62 -19.55
N PRO A 11 -26.78 -8.88 -19.80
CA PRO A 11 -25.42 -9.36 -19.57
C PRO A 11 -25.10 -9.64 -18.10
N LEU A 12 -25.67 -8.84 -17.19
CA LEU A 12 -25.48 -9.01 -15.75
C LEU A 12 -26.22 -10.26 -15.22
N LEU A 13 -27.44 -10.50 -15.70
CA LEU A 13 -28.22 -11.71 -15.39
C LEU A 13 -27.58 -12.96 -16.00
N ALA A 14 -27.09 -12.88 -17.22
CA ALA A 14 -26.38 -13.98 -17.89
C ALA A 14 -25.07 -14.33 -17.15
N LYS A 15 -24.29 -13.33 -16.76
CA LYS A 15 -23.06 -13.51 -15.96
C LYS A 15 -23.39 -14.09 -14.58
N TRP A 16 -24.45 -13.60 -13.93
CA TRP A 16 -24.91 -14.13 -12.65
C TRP A 16 -25.35 -15.60 -12.76
N LEU A 17 -26.12 -15.95 -13.79
CA LEU A 17 -26.57 -17.32 -14.03
C LEU A 17 -25.40 -18.25 -14.35
N LEU A 18 -24.44 -17.81 -15.17
CA LEU A 18 -23.24 -18.57 -15.47
C LEU A 18 -22.42 -18.83 -14.19
N ASN A 19 -22.16 -17.84 -13.37
CA ASN A 19 -21.45 -17.98 -12.11
C ASN A 19 -22.20 -18.90 -11.13
N TYR A 20 -23.53 -18.82 -11.09
CA TYR A 20 -24.36 -19.70 -10.27
C TYR A 20 -24.29 -21.16 -10.73
N LEU A 21 -24.37 -21.40 -12.04
CA LEU A 21 -24.28 -22.74 -12.61
C LEU A 21 -22.89 -23.33 -12.48
N GLN A 22 -21.84 -22.54 -12.68
CA GLN A 22 -20.45 -22.94 -12.46
C GLN A 22 -20.22 -23.30 -10.98
N GLY A 23 -20.67 -22.44 -10.05
CA GLY A 23 -20.59 -22.71 -8.63
C GLY A 23 -21.33 -23.98 -8.21
N ARG A 24 -22.53 -24.27 -8.76
CA ARG A 24 -23.23 -25.53 -8.50
C ARG A 24 -22.48 -26.74 -9.03
N ARG A 25 -21.87 -26.63 -10.22
CA ARG A 25 -21.04 -27.70 -10.80
C ARG A 25 -19.79 -27.96 -9.96
N ALA A 26 -19.11 -26.90 -9.53
CA ALA A 26 -17.92 -27.01 -8.67
C ALA A 26 -18.24 -27.72 -7.33
N LEU A 27 -19.39 -27.45 -6.74
CA LEU A 27 -19.84 -28.11 -5.49
C LEU A 27 -20.34 -29.54 -5.70
N ALA A 28 -20.93 -29.85 -6.86
CA ALA A 28 -21.54 -31.15 -7.14
C ALA A 28 -20.54 -32.29 -7.27
N ALA A 29 -19.28 -31.99 -7.58
CA ALA A 29 -18.21 -32.99 -7.68
C ALA A 29 -17.72 -33.52 -6.31
N TYR A 30 -18.11 -32.84 -5.22
CA TYR A 30 -17.61 -33.12 -3.88
C TYR A 30 -18.74 -33.51 -2.92
N GLN A 31 -18.45 -34.43 -2.00
CA GLN A 31 -19.40 -34.81 -0.95
C GLN A 31 -19.34 -33.77 0.18
N ARG A 32 -20.45 -33.11 0.43
CA ARG A 32 -20.55 -32.13 1.51
C ARG A 32 -20.57 -32.84 2.87
N PRO A 33 -19.71 -32.44 3.84
CA PRO A 33 -19.77 -32.94 5.21
C PRO A 33 -21.15 -32.73 5.85
N ARG A 34 -21.61 -33.75 6.61
CA ARG A 34 -22.86 -33.63 7.39
C ARG A 34 -22.72 -32.69 8.58
N HIS A 35 -21.56 -32.71 9.20
CA HIS A 35 -21.14 -31.85 10.32
C HIS A 35 -19.83 -31.16 9.94
N PHE A 36 -19.61 -29.97 10.43
CA PHE A 36 -18.39 -29.21 10.22
C PHE A 36 -17.69 -29.00 11.56
N ASP A 37 -16.36 -29.10 11.58
CA ASP A 37 -15.52 -28.86 12.76
C ASP A 37 -15.61 -27.38 13.18
N THR A 38 -15.71 -26.49 12.21
CA THR A 38 -15.71 -25.04 12.41
C THR A 38 -16.65 -24.33 11.41
N ASN A 39 -17.01 -23.08 11.68
CA ASN A 39 -17.80 -22.26 10.77
C ASN A 39 -16.93 -21.70 9.63
N LEU A 40 -15.67 -21.38 9.95
CA LEU A 40 -14.74 -20.72 9.05
C LEU A 40 -13.33 -21.27 9.26
N ILE A 41 -12.63 -21.57 8.17
CA ILE A 41 -11.17 -21.72 8.15
C ILE A 41 -10.58 -20.51 7.44
N VAL A 42 -9.54 -19.92 8.04
CA VAL A 42 -8.77 -18.82 7.45
C VAL A 42 -7.33 -19.29 7.24
N ILE A 43 -6.81 -19.16 6.02
CA ILE A 43 -5.47 -19.59 5.65
C ILE A 43 -4.57 -18.37 5.49
N GLY A 44 -3.59 -18.23 6.40
CA GLY A 44 -2.67 -17.11 6.53
C GLY A 44 -3.06 -16.17 7.65
N ALA A 45 -2.12 -15.86 8.54
CA ALA A 45 -2.29 -14.98 9.70
C ALA A 45 -1.61 -13.60 9.51
N GLY A 46 -1.58 -13.10 8.27
CA GLY A 46 -1.27 -11.70 8.00
C GLY A 46 -2.46 -10.80 8.31
N SER A 47 -2.37 -9.50 7.96
CA SER A 47 -3.38 -8.48 8.27
C SER A 47 -4.80 -8.87 7.85
N ALA A 48 -4.96 -9.52 6.69
CA ALA A 48 -6.28 -9.98 6.24
C ALA A 48 -6.81 -11.13 7.10
N GLY A 49 -6.00 -12.15 7.36
CA GLY A 49 -6.42 -13.33 8.10
C GLY A 49 -6.72 -13.02 9.56
N LEU A 50 -5.91 -12.20 10.21
CA LEU A 50 -6.13 -11.76 11.59
C LEU A 50 -7.46 -11.01 11.72
N VAL A 51 -7.73 -10.04 10.84
CA VAL A 51 -8.99 -9.28 10.87
C VAL A 51 -10.20 -10.18 10.57
N ALA A 52 -10.10 -11.07 9.57
CA ALA A 52 -11.18 -12.01 9.26
C ALA A 52 -11.50 -12.95 10.45
N SER A 53 -10.47 -13.48 11.11
CA SER A 53 -10.60 -14.35 12.27
C SER A 53 -11.17 -13.62 13.48
N LEU A 54 -10.69 -12.40 13.75
CA LEU A 54 -11.22 -11.55 14.81
C LEU A 54 -12.71 -11.26 14.63
N ILE A 55 -13.13 -10.90 13.41
CA ILE A 55 -14.55 -10.66 13.10
C ILE A 55 -15.38 -11.93 13.34
N ALA A 56 -14.91 -13.08 12.85
CA ALA A 56 -15.60 -14.34 13.04
C ALA A 56 -15.76 -14.71 14.53
N ALA A 57 -14.71 -14.58 15.32
CA ALA A 57 -14.74 -14.82 16.76
C ALA A 57 -15.66 -13.84 17.49
N THR A 58 -15.63 -12.55 17.11
CA THR A 58 -16.49 -11.49 17.68
C THR A 58 -17.97 -11.82 17.52
N VAL A 59 -18.36 -12.36 16.37
CA VAL A 59 -19.76 -12.78 16.12
C VAL A 59 -20.05 -14.22 16.59
N LYS A 60 -19.16 -14.77 17.45
CA LYS A 60 -19.30 -16.09 18.07
C LYS A 60 -19.29 -17.27 17.09
N ALA A 61 -18.73 -17.10 15.90
CA ALA A 61 -18.48 -18.22 14.99
C ALA A 61 -17.20 -18.97 15.45
N ARG A 62 -17.22 -20.29 15.35
CA ARG A 62 -15.99 -21.09 15.53
C ARG A 62 -15.12 -20.86 14.32
N VAL A 63 -13.89 -20.45 14.53
CA VAL A 63 -12.92 -20.15 13.47
C VAL A 63 -11.58 -20.82 13.77
N THR A 64 -11.00 -21.45 12.75
CA THR A 64 -9.64 -21.95 12.77
C THR A 64 -8.78 -21.11 11.85
N LEU A 65 -7.71 -20.54 12.39
CA LEU A 65 -6.70 -19.75 11.68
C LEU A 65 -5.45 -20.60 11.49
N ILE A 66 -5.04 -20.79 10.24
CA ILE A 66 -3.86 -21.62 9.92
C ILE A 66 -2.74 -20.70 9.44
N GLU A 67 -1.57 -20.76 10.08
CA GLU A 67 -0.39 -19.99 9.71
C GLU A 67 0.82 -20.92 9.57
N ARG A 68 1.56 -20.76 8.48
CA ARG A 68 2.73 -21.62 8.22
C ARG A 68 4.01 -21.12 8.91
N GLU A 69 4.16 -19.79 9.09
CA GLU A 69 5.39 -19.17 9.60
C GLU A 69 5.15 -18.40 10.90
N ARG A 70 4.78 -17.12 10.79
CA ARG A 70 4.63 -16.20 11.91
C ARG A 70 3.33 -15.45 11.85
N MET A 71 2.68 -15.32 12.98
CA MET A 71 1.53 -14.44 13.16
C MET A 71 1.92 -12.99 12.83
N GLY A 72 0.96 -12.19 12.35
CA GLY A 72 1.18 -10.80 11.92
C GLY A 72 1.58 -10.65 10.45
N GLY A 73 2.06 -11.74 9.80
CA GLY A 73 2.48 -11.75 8.40
C GLY A 73 3.54 -10.70 8.07
N ASP A 74 3.60 -10.27 6.82
CA ASP A 74 4.60 -9.32 6.34
C ASP A 74 4.54 -7.98 7.08
N CYS A 75 3.36 -7.44 7.35
CA CYS A 75 3.21 -6.11 7.95
C CYS A 75 3.99 -5.99 9.26
N LEU A 76 3.84 -6.95 10.15
CA LEU A 76 4.52 -6.98 11.43
C LEU A 76 5.99 -7.38 11.29
N ASN A 77 6.27 -8.43 10.53
CA ASN A 77 7.56 -9.11 10.59
C ASN A 77 8.60 -8.56 9.62
N THR A 78 8.18 -8.18 8.39
CA THR A 78 9.10 -7.86 7.29
C THR A 78 8.71 -6.62 6.47
N GLY A 79 7.58 -5.99 6.78
CA GLY A 79 7.04 -4.89 5.98
C GLY A 79 6.94 -3.57 6.72
N CYS A 80 5.69 -3.19 7.07
CA CYS A 80 5.37 -1.84 7.56
C CYS A 80 6.07 -1.49 8.87
N VAL A 81 6.05 -2.39 9.85
CA VAL A 81 6.61 -2.13 11.19
C VAL A 81 8.13 -1.95 11.13
N PRO A 82 8.90 -2.92 10.62
CA PRO A 82 10.35 -2.77 10.59
C PRO A 82 10.81 -1.63 9.68
N SER A 83 10.16 -1.40 8.52
CA SER A 83 10.55 -0.31 7.62
C SER A 83 10.32 1.07 8.26
N LYS A 84 9.19 1.31 8.93
CA LYS A 84 8.92 2.58 9.58
C LYS A 84 9.82 2.81 10.81
N ALA A 85 10.20 1.74 11.52
CA ALA A 85 11.20 1.80 12.56
C ALA A 85 12.59 2.21 12.04
N LEU A 86 13.01 1.64 10.90
CA LEU A 86 14.27 1.98 10.21
C LEU A 86 14.25 3.42 9.71
N ILE A 87 13.20 3.82 8.97
CA ILE A 87 12.99 5.17 8.43
C ILE A 87 13.05 6.21 9.56
N ARG A 88 12.45 5.91 10.73
CA ARG A 88 12.53 6.82 11.89
C ARG A 88 13.94 7.01 12.38
N SER A 89 14.74 5.94 12.47
CA SER A 89 16.15 6.04 12.84
C SER A 89 16.97 6.83 11.83
N ALA A 90 16.73 6.60 10.52
CA ALA A 90 17.37 7.34 9.45
C ALA A 90 16.99 8.84 9.46
N ARG A 91 15.73 9.18 9.76
CA ARG A 91 15.28 10.57 9.91
C ARG A 91 15.93 11.26 11.11
N VAL A 92 16.11 10.57 12.23
CA VAL A 92 16.83 11.12 13.39
C VAL A 92 18.29 11.41 13.04
N ALA A 93 18.97 10.51 12.33
CA ALA A 93 20.34 10.75 11.87
C ALA A 93 20.43 11.97 10.93
N GLU A 94 19.45 12.16 10.07
CA GLU A 94 19.37 13.33 9.18
C GLU A 94 19.14 14.63 9.95
N TYR A 95 18.21 14.68 10.90
CA TYR A 95 18.01 15.86 11.76
C TYR A 95 19.25 16.21 12.55
N ALA A 96 19.99 15.22 13.03
CA ALA A 96 21.25 15.47 13.74
C ALA A 96 22.32 16.12 12.82
N ARG A 97 22.35 15.78 11.52
CA ARG A 97 23.24 16.47 10.53
C ARG A 97 22.78 17.88 10.25
N ARG A 98 21.46 18.11 10.19
CA ARG A 98 20.83 19.41 9.99
C ARG A 98 20.81 20.28 11.25
N GLY A 99 21.46 19.86 12.32
CA GLY A 99 21.44 20.55 13.63
C GLY A 99 21.76 22.06 13.56
N LEU A 100 22.63 22.50 12.64
CA LEU A 100 22.93 23.93 12.42
C LEU A 100 21.71 24.76 12.07
N GLU A 101 20.77 24.22 11.31
CA GLU A 101 19.51 24.89 10.93
C GLU A 101 18.64 25.21 12.15
N PHE A 102 18.81 24.43 13.23
CA PHE A 102 18.09 24.55 14.50
C PHE A 102 18.92 25.20 15.61
N GLY A 103 20.05 25.82 15.28
CA GLY A 103 20.91 26.51 16.23
C GLY A 103 21.77 25.57 17.10
N LEU A 104 21.91 24.32 16.74
CA LEU A 104 22.79 23.37 17.43
C LEU A 104 24.21 23.44 16.86
N HIS A 105 25.21 23.18 17.69
CA HIS A 105 26.57 23.02 17.20
C HIS A 105 26.68 21.80 16.29
N PRO A 106 27.58 21.82 15.29
CA PRO A 106 27.82 20.67 14.43
C PRO A 106 28.15 19.43 15.26
N VAL A 107 27.38 18.36 15.04
CA VAL A 107 27.61 17.06 15.68
C VAL A 107 28.07 16.06 14.63
N SER A 108 29.17 15.37 14.90
CA SER A 108 29.56 14.22 14.08
C SER A 108 28.59 13.08 14.36
N VAL A 109 27.78 12.71 13.37
CA VAL A 109 26.81 11.63 13.50
C VAL A 109 27.50 10.30 13.15
N HIS A 110 27.74 9.50 14.17
CA HIS A 110 28.20 8.13 14.02
C HIS A 110 27.03 7.18 14.17
N VAL A 111 26.71 6.42 13.11
CA VAL A 111 25.61 5.45 13.13
C VAL A 111 26.14 4.09 13.57
N ASP A 112 25.69 3.60 14.70
CA ASP A 112 25.83 2.19 15.07
C ASP A 112 24.68 1.40 14.42
N PHE A 113 24.94 0.89 13.23
CA PHE A 113 23.92 0.20 12.43
C PHE A 113 23.39 -1.07 13.13
N ARG A 114 24.22 -1.78 13.88
CA ARG A 114 23.78 -2.93 14.67
C ARG A 114 22.70 -2.53 15.65
N ARG A 115 22.91 -1.44 16.40
CA ARG A 115 21.89 -0.90 17.34
C ARG A 115 20.65 -0.38 16.65
N VAL A 116 20.77 0.19 15.44
CA VAL A 116 19.60 0.56 14.63
C VAL A 116 18.76 -0.68 14.34
N MET A 117 19.38 -1.77 13.88
CA MET A 117 18.66 -3.01 13.58
C MET A 117 18.12 -3.72 14.82
N GLU A 118 18.82 -3.66 15.96
CA GLU A 118 18.32 -4.12 17.26
C GLU A 118 17.08 -3.34 17.70
N ARG A 119 17.09 -2.01 17.51
CA ARG A 119 15.90 -1.18 17.75
C ARG A 119 14.74 -1.58 16.84
N VAL A 120 14.98 -1.83 15.55
CA VAL A 120 13.94 -2.31 14.61
C VAL A 120 13.32 -3.61 15.14
N GLN A 121 14.14 -4.58 15.56
CA GLN A 121 13.65 -5.83 16.12
C GLN A 121 12.91 -5.62 17.46
N SER A 122 13.36 -4.70 18.29
CA SER A 122 12.66 -4.35 19.54
C SER A 122 11.28 -3.78 19.30
N VAL A 123 11.11 -2.93 18.26
CA VAL A 123 9.80 -2.38 17.88
C VAL A 123 8.87 -3.50 17.41
N VAL A 124 9.35 -4.42 16.57
CA VAL A 124 8.58 -5.59 16.14
C VAL A 124 8.11 -6.40 17.36
N LYS A 125 9.04 -6.75 18.28
CA LYS A 125 8.72 -7.50 19.50
C LYS A 125 7.72 -6.79 20.42
N THR A 126 7.74 -5.46 20.46
CA THR A 126 6.79 -4.68 21.26
C THR A 126 5.36 -4.77 20.69
N ILE A 127 5.22 -4.89 19.39
CA ILE A 127 3.92 -4.95 18.68
C ILE A 127 3.42 -6.40 18.58
N GLU A 128 4.33 -7.37 18.47
CA GLU A 128 4.04 -8.82 18.28
C GLU A 128 2.92 -9.38 19.19
N PRO A 129 2.82 -9.02 20.50
CA PRO A 129 1.74 -9.49 21.35
C PRO A 129 0.32 -9.15 20.85
N HIS A 130 0.18 -8.10 20.03
CA HIS A 130 -1.10 -7.73 19.46
C HIS A 130 -1.61 -8.73 18.42
N ASP A 131 -0.69 -9.45 17.79
CA ASP A 131 -0.97 -10.41 16.73
C ASP A 131 -0.61 -11.86 17.14
N SER A 132 -0.38 -12.13 18.43
CA SER A 132 0.11 -13.40 18.92
C SER A 132 -0.94 -14.52 18.94
N VAL A 133 -0.46 -15.76 18.96
CA VAL A 133 -1.31 -16.97 19.10
C VAL A 133 -2.10 -16.91 20.42
N GLU A 134 -1.46 -16.49 21.51
CA GLU A 134 -2.08 -16.40 22.84
C GLU A 134 -3.28 -15.47 22.81
N ARG A 135 -3.09 -14.25 22.27
CA ARG A 135 -4.17 -13.26 22.16
C ARG A 135 -5.33 -13.78 21.30
N PHE A 136 -5.04 -14.37 20.14
CA PHE A 136 -6.11 -14.85 19.27
C PHE A 136 -6.83 -16.07 19.86
N THR A 137 -6.12 -16.90 20.60
CA THR A 137 -6.73 -18.03 21.35
C THR A 137 -7.66 -17.51 22.46
N GLU A 138 -7.25 -16.49 23.22
CA GLU A 138 -8.10 -15.82 24.21
C GLU A 138 -9.36 -15.19 23.58
N LEU A 139 -9.26 -14.71 22.33
CA LEU A 139 -10.39 -14.17 21.56
C LEU A 139 -11.31 -15.28 21.01
N GLY A 140 -10.95 -16.56 21.18
CA GLY A 140 -11.74 -17.71 20.75
C GLY A 140 -11.42 -18.20 19.34
N VAL A 141 -10.25 -17.89 18.81
CA VAL A 141 -9.73 -18.40 17.53
C VAL A 141 -8.89 -19.65 17.81
N ASP A 142 -9.16 -20.73 17.09
CA ASP A 142 -8.32 -21.92 17.10
C ASP A 142 -7.13 -21.70 16.13
N CYS A 143 -5.93 -21.46 16.69
CA CYS A 143 -4.72 -21.18 15.92
C CYS A 143 -3.94 -22.46 15.67
N VAL A 144 -3.68 -22.77 14.40
CA VAL A 144 -2.93 -23.96 13.96
C VAL A 144 -1.72 -23.54 13.15
N GLN A 145 -0.52 -23.96 13.57
CA GLN A 145 0.69 -23.73 12.78
C GLN A 145 0.88 -24.90 11.80
N GLY A 146 1.10 -24.59 10.53
CA GLY A 146 1.42 -25.53 9.47
C GLY A 146 0.99 -25.09 8.08
N ASP A 147 1.42 -25.86 7.08
CA ASP A 147 1.05 -25.64 5.69
C ASP A 147 -0.36 -26.16 5.41
N ALA A 148 -1.23 -25.27 4.95
CA ALA A 148 -2.60 -25.58 4.61
C ALA A 148 -2.75 -25.93 3.13
N ARG A 149 -3.49 -27.02 2.84
CA ARG A 149 -3.91 -27.37 1.48
C ARG A 149 -5.41 -27.62 1.44
N ILE A 150 -6.10 -26.99 0.51
CA ILE A 150 -7.53 -27.13 0.31
C ILE A 150 -7.77 -28.41 -0.49
N LEU A 151 -8.56 -29.34 0.07
CA LEU A 151 -8.87 -30.63 -0.55
C LEU A 151 -10.22 -30.64 -1.26
N SER A 152 -11.17 -29.87 -0.73
CA SER A 152 -12.53 -29.77 -1.25
C SER A 152 -13.11 -28.38 -0.95
N PRO A 153 -14.28 -28.04 -1.47
CA PRO A 153 -14.97 -26.79 -1.12
C PRO A 153 -15.17 -26.53 0.37
N TRP A 154 -14.91 -27.51 1.21
CA TRP A 154 -15.18 -27.49 2.65
C TRP A 154 -14.06 -28.05 3.53
N GLU A 155 -13.02 -28.62 2.96
CA GLU A 155 -11.99 -29.34 3.70
C GLU A 155 -10.60 -28.80 3.40
N VAL A 156 -9.81 -28.67 4.46
CA VAL A 156 -8.41 -28.25 4.41
C VAL A 156 -7.59 -29.25 5.19
N THR A 157 -6.47 -29.67 4.63
CA THR A 157 -5.49 -30.48 5.36
C THR A 157 -4.37 -29.59 5.88
N VAL A 158 -3.94 -29.86 7.11
CA VAL A 158 -2.78 -29.25 7.76
C VAL A 158 -2.14 -30.29 8.67
N ASN A 159 -0.82 -30.45 8.59
CA ASN A 159 -0.07 -31.45 9.41
C ASN A 159 -0.65 -32.88 9.36
N GLY A 160 -1.14 -33.30 8.20
CA GLY A 160 -1.76 -34.62 8.02
C GLY A 160 -3.17 -34.77 8.61
N ARG A 161 -3.72 -33.72 9.23
CA ARG A 161 -5.08 -33.66 9.76
C ARG A 161 -6.00 -32.94 8.80
N THR A 162 -7.18 -33.45 8.52
CA THR A 162 -8.21 -32.80 7.73
C THR A 162 -9.19 -32.08 8.67
N LEU A 163 -9.43 -30.80 8.38
CA LEU A 163 -10.40 -29.96 9.06
C LEU A 163 -11.51 -29.58 8.09
N SER A 164 -12.74 -29.48 8.56
CA SER A 164 -13.90 -29.14 7.75
C SER A 164 -14.56 -27.82 8.20
N ALA A 165 -14.93 -26.97 7.24
CA ALA A 165 -15.61 -25.71 7.50
C ALA A 165 -16.73 -25.43 6.50
N ARG A 166 -17.69 -24.58 6.87
CA ARG A 166 -18.74 -24.14 5.95
C ARG A 166 -18.19 -23.23 4.86
N ASN A 167 -17.18 -22.44 5.22
CA ASN A 167 -16.47 -21.54 4.28
C ASN A 167 -14.98 -21.52 4.60
N ILE A 168 -14.20 -21.19 3.59
CA ILE A 168 -12.74 -21.03 3.67
C ILE A 168 -12.40 -19.64 3.16
N ILE A 169 -11.49 -18.93 3.83
CA ILE A 169 -10.90 -17.68 3.37
C ILE A 169 -9.42 -17.90 3.11
N ILE A 170 -8.98 -17.62 1.88
CA ILE A 170 -7.58 -17.59 1.49
C ILE A 170 -7.06 -16.18 1.76
N ALA A 171 -6.12 -16.06 2.71
CA ALA A 171 -5.46 -14.82 3.12
C ALA A 171 -3.93 -14.99 3.15
N SER A 172 -3.41 -15.80 2.23
CA SER A 172 -2.01 -16.24 2.16
C SER A 172 -1.00 -15.14 1.78
N GLY A 173 -1.49 -13.93 1.41
CA GLY A 173 -0.66 -12.77 1.15
C GLY A 173 0.17 -12.86 -0.13
N SER A 174 1.35 -12.27 -0.10
CA SER A 174 2.30 -12.19 -1.20
C SER A 174 3.73 -12.30 -0.68
N ARG A 175 4.70 -12.49 -1.60
CA ARG A 175 6.13 -12.52 -1.31
C ARG A 175 6.88 -11.59 -2.26
N PRO A 176 8.13 -11.17 -1.94
CA PRO A 176 8.97 -10.42 -2.86
C PRO A 176 9.16 -11.17 -4.18
N ARG A 177 9.05 -10.45 -5.28
CA ARG A 177 9.35 -11.00 -6.61
C ARG A 177 10.85 -11.03 -6.84
N VAL A 178 11.36 -12.19 -7.20
CA VAL A 178 12.74 -12.39 -7.66
C VAL A 178 12.72 -12.43 -9.19
N PRO A 179 13.36 -11.46 -9.88
CA PRO A 179 13.41 -11.43 -11.34
C PRO A 179 14.40 -12.47 -11.86
N ASP A 180 14.19 -12.93 -13.09
CA ASP A 180 15.14 -13.80 -13.78
C ASP A 180 16.21 -12.92 -14.46
N ILE A 181 17.27 -12.61 -13.70
CA ILE A 181 18.44 -11.85 -14.18
C ILE A 181 19.64 -12.79 -14.24
N PRO A 182 20.31 -12.93 -15.39
CA PRO A 182 21.51 -13.77 -15.52
C PRO A 182 22.55 -13.46 -14.43
N GLY A 183 23.04 -14.48 -13.74
CA GLY A 183 24.03 -14.38 -12.67
C GLY A 183 23.48 -13.98 -11.29
N LEU A 184 22.21 -13.63 -11.15
CA LEU A 184 21.61 -13.23 -9.87
C LEU A 184 21.75 -14.31 -8.78
N SER A 185 21.66 -15.59 -9.14
CA SER A 185 21.81 -16.70 -8.21
C SER A 185 23.23 -16.91 -7.68
N GLN A 186 24.23 -16.21 -8.24
CA GLN A 186 25.64 -16.30 -7.83
C GLN A 186 26.00 -15.28 -6.75
N VAL A 187 25.10 -14.36 -6.41
CA VAL A 187 25.29 -13.33 -5.39
C VAL A 187 24.28 -13.47 -4.26
N ASP A 188 24.68 -13.05 -3.06
CA ASP A 188 23.77 -12.95 -1.91
C ASP A 188 22.97 -11.65 -2.03
N TYR A 189 21.72 -11.78 -2.49
CA TYR A 189 20.81 -10.65 -2.61
C TYR A 189 19.84 -10.57 -1.44
N LEU A 190 19.40 -9.37 -1.15
CA LEU A 190 18.41 -9.04 -0.14
C LEU A 190 17.04 -8.80 -0.80
N THR A 191 15.99 -9.07 -0.05
CA THR A 191 14.61 -8.72 -0.37
C THR A 191 14.00 -7.94 0.80
N SER A 192 12.76 -7.46 0.65
CA SER A 192 12.02 -6.87 1.79
C SER A 192 11.83 -7.85 2.95
N ASP A 193 11.98 -9.16 2.74
CA ASP A 193 11.83 -10.16 3.80
C ASP A 193 13.14 -10.43 4.53
N THR A 194 14.29 -10.36 3.83
CA THR A 194 15.60 -10.78 4.36
C THR A 194 16.47 -9.62 4.87
N ILE A 195 16.22 -8.38 4.44
CA ILE A 195 17.02 -7.20 4.79
C ILE A 195 17.09 -6.95 6.30
N TRP A 196 16.12 -7.40 7.06
CA TRP A 196 16.05 -7.23 8.52
C TRP A 196 17.05 -8.09 9.29
N GLY A 197 17.67 -9.05 8.61
CA GLY A 197 18.70 -9.94 9.17
C GLY A 197 20.10 -9.33 9.22
N ILE A 198 20.41 -8.30 8.42
CA ILE A 198 21.75 -7.73 8.35
C ILE A 198 22.10 -6.96 9.63
N ARG A 199 23.39 -6.95 10.00
CA ARG A 199 23.91 -6.27 11.19
C ARG A 199 25.05 -5.31 10.88
N GLU A 200 25.50 -5.29 9.64
CA GLU A 200 26.51 -4.39 9.13
C GLU A 200 25.91 -3.52 8.02
N LEU A 201 26.22 -2.22 8.07
CA LEU A 201 25.77 -1.28 7.05
C LEU A 201 26.54 -1.55 5.76
N PRO A 202 25.87 -1.86 4.63
CA PRO A 202 26.56 -1.98 3.36
C PRO A 202 27.25 -0.68 2.98
N GLY A 203 28.51 -0.72 2.58
CA GLY A 203 29.20 0.46 2.06
C GLY A 203 28.53 0.96 0.79
N ARG A 204 28.22 0.01 -0.14
CA ARG A 204 27.50 0.27 -1.40
C ARG A 204 26.26 -0.62 -1.48
N LEU A 205 25.09 0.01 -1.51
CA LEU A 205 23.82 -0.69 -1.67
C LEU A 205 23.25 -0.39 -3.07
N LEU A 206 23.06 -1.44 -3.86
CA LEU A 206 22.31 -1.34 -5.11
C LEU A 206 20.86 -1.77 -4.87
N VAL A 207 19.89 -0.94 -5.27
CA VAL A 207 18.46 -1.23 -5.17
C VAL A 207 17.88 -1.36 -6.57
N LEU A 208 17.28 -2.50 -6.88
CA LEU A 208 16.51 -2.69 -8.11
C LEU A 208 15.02 -2.47 -7.85
N GLY A 209 14.47 -1.45 -8.51
CA GLY A 209 13.06 -1.06 -8.41
C GLY A 209 12.84 0.22 -7.63
N ALA A 210 12.19 1.22 -8.27
CA ALA A 210 11.87 2.53 -7.72
C ALA A 210 10.38 2.68 -7.35
N GLY A 211 9.74 1.59 -6.92
CA GLY A 211 8.45 1.62 -6.25
C GLY A 211 8.58 2.06 -4.78
N PRO A 212 7.46 2.13 -4.02
CA PRO A 212 7.47 2.59 -2.63
C PRO A 212 8.53 1.91 -1.76
N ILE A 213 8.59 0.57 -1.76
CA ILE A 213 9.55 -0.21 -0.94
C ILE A 213 11.00 0.16 -1.29
N GLY A 214 11.32 0.20 -2.60
CA GLY A 214 12.66 0.53 -3.07
C GLY A 214 13.07 1.96 -2.67
N CYS A 215 12.19 2.93 -2.89
CA CYS A 215 12.44 4.34 -2.53
C CYS A 215 12.62 4.53 -1.02
N GLU A 216 11.76 3.93 -0.19
CA GLU A 216 11.82 4.03 1.27
C GLU A 216 13.13 3.45 1.83
N LEU A 217 13.48 2.23 1.42
CA LEU A 217 14.68 1.56 1.91
C LEU A 217 15.94 2.23 1.37
N ALA A 218 15.99 2.57 0.07
CA ALA A 218 17.12 3.27 -0.54
C ALA A 218 17.45 4.56 0.22
N GLN A 219 16.46 5.43 0.46
CA GLN A 219 16.65 6.66 1.19
C GLN A 219 17.06 6.43 2.66
N ALA A 220 16.46 5.44 3.32
CA ALA A 220 16.80 5.12 4.71
C ALA A 220 18.28 4.69 4.82
N PHE A 221 18.76 3.82 3.94
CA PHE A 221 20.15 3.37 3.93
C PHE A 221 21.13 4.50 3.56
N ALA A 222 20.78 5.35 2.59
CA ALA A 222 21.58 6.52 2.25
C ALA A 222 21.77 7.46 3.46
N ARG A 223 20.68 7.74 4.18
CA ARG A 223 20.72 8.56 5.40
C ARG A 223 21.49 7.90 6.55
N LEU A 224 21.58 6.59 6.59
CA LEU A 224 22.39 5.87 7.56
C LEU A 224 23.87 5.80 7.18
N GLY A 225 24.24 6.15 5.94
CA GLY A 225 25.63 6.28 5.49
C GLY A 225 26.07 5.34 4.37
N SER A 226 25.16 4.57 3.77
CA SER A 226 25.47 3.78 2.57
C SER A 226 25.56 4.67 1.32
N ALA A 227 26.50 4.39 0.42
CA ALA A 227 26.42 4.86 -0.96
C ALA A 227 25.35 4.04 -1.69
N VAL A 228 24.26 4.69 -2.11
CA VAL A 228 23.11 4.01 -2.69
C VAL A 228 22.96 4.33 -4.17
N ALA A 229 22.84 3.27 -4.99
CA ALA A 229 22.39 3.35 -6.36
C ALA A 229 20.99 2.73 -6.49
N LEU A 230 20.07 3.44 -7.14
CA LEU A 230 18.70 2.99 -7.39
C LEU A 230 18.49 2.83 -8.90
N VAL A 231 18.10 1.64 -9.34
CA VAL A 231 17.90 1.31 -10.77
C VAL A 231 16.44 0.97 -11.02
N THR A 232 15.86 1.55 -12.07
CA THR A 232 14.50 1.25 -12.50
C THR A 232 14.34 1.34 -14.01
N HIS A 233 13.56 0.42 -14.59
CA HIS A 233 13.14 0.49 -15.99
C HIS A 233 12.12 1.63 -16.24
N ALA A 234 11.45 2.11 -15.20
CA ALA A 234 10.49 3.20 -15.32
C ALA A 234 11.19 4.55 -15.64
N GLU A 235 10.46 5.47 -16.24
CA GLU A 235 10.93 6.80 -16.61
C GLU A 235 11.21 7.71 -15.38
N ARG A 236 10.70 7.33 -14.20
CA ARG A 236 10.83 8.10 -12.95
C ARG A 236 10.68 7.22 -11.72
N VAL A 237 11.11 7.72 -10.59
CA VAL A 237 10.81 7.14 -9.28
C VAL A 237 9.32 7.27 -8.99
N LEU A 238 8.73 6.33 -8.24
CA LEU A 238 7.29 6.27 -7.97
C LEU A 238 6.44 6.46 -9.25
N PRO A 239 6.55 5.59 -10.25
CA PRO A 239 6.01 5.82 -11.59
C PRO A 239 4.48 5.96 -11.66
N ARG A 240 3.78 5.59 -10.59
CA ARG A 240 2.32 5.77 -10.48
C ARG A 240 1.91 7.17 -10.02
N GLU A 241 2.85 7.96 -9.51
CA GLU A 241 2.59 9.30 -9.01
C GLU A 241 2.78 10.35 -10.13
N ASP A 242 2.24 11.56 -9.91
CA ASP A 242 2.47 12.67 -10.84
C ASP A 242 3.96 13.02 -10.93
N GLU A 243 4.35 13.54 -12.08
CA GLU A 243 5.74 13.94 -12.35
C GLU A 243 6.27 14.92 -11.29
N GLU A 244 5.44 15.86 -10.85
CA GLU A 244 5.81 16.82 -9.81
C GLU A 244 6.14 16.14 -8.47
N ALA A 245 5.37 15.12 -8.06
CA ALA A 245 5.64 14.36 -6.85
C ALA A 245 6.94 13.55 -6.97
N SER A 246 7.13 12.90 -8.11
CA SER A 246 8.37 12.16 -8.42
C SER A 246 9.59 13.08 -8.45
N GLY A 247 9.46 14.28 -9.02
CA GLY A 247 10.51 15.29 -9.09
C GLY A 247 10.95 15.79 -7.71
N GLN A 248 10.00 16.04 -6.80
CA GLN A 248 10.32 16.42 -5.41
C GLN A 248 11.12 15.33 -4.69
N LEU A 249 10.74 14.07 -4.89
CA LEU A 249 11.45 12.94 -4.28
C LEU A 249 12.84 12.74 -4.91
N LEU A 250 12.96 12.85 -6.23
CA LEU A 250 14.24 12.75 -6.92
C LEU A 250 15.22 13.80 -6.43
N ALA A 251 14.80 15.06 -6.32
CA ALA A 251 15.62 16.14 -5.77
C ALA A 251 16.05 15.85 -4.31
N ALA A 252 15.22 15.18 -3.51
CA ALA A 252 15.62 14.74 -2.17
C ALA A 252 16.66 13.62 -2.22
N PHE A 253 16.57 12.68 -3.14
CA PHE A 253 17.55 11.62 -3.33
C PHE A 253 18.92 12.17 -3.74
N GLU A 254 18.94 13.12 -4.66
CA GLU A 254 20.17 13.81 -5.08
C GLU A 254 20.84 14.55 -3.92
N ARG A 255 20.05 15.24 -3.07
CA ARG A 255 20.60 15.88 -1.84
C ARG A 255 21.22 14.89 -0.87
N HIS A 256 20.72 13.63 -0.83
CA HIS A 256 21.30 12.55 -0.02
C HIS A 256 22.44 11.82 -0.71
N GLY A 257 22.90 12.29 -1.88
CA GLY A 257 24.00 11.69 -2.63
C GLY A 257 23.68 10.34 -3.25
N MET A 258 22.40 10.04 -3.47
CA MET A 258 21.99 8.80 -4.13
C MET A 258 22.14 8.92 -5.65
N GLU A 259 22.61 7.84 -6.28
CA GLU A 259 22.62 7.70 -7.74
C GLU A 259 21.31 7.07 -8.20
N VAL A 260 20.53 7.75 -9.08
CA VAL A 260 19.27 7.23 -9.60
C VAL A 260 19.36 7.01 -11.10
N HIS A 261 19.18 5.77 -11.52
CA HIS A 261 19.20 5.33 -12.91
C HIS A 261 17.78 4.97 -13.36
N VAL A 262 17.08 5.92 -13.96
CA VAL A 262 15.77 5.71 -14.60
C VAL A 262 15.93 5.18 -16.02
N CYS A 263 14.86 4.64 -16.63
CA CYS A 263 14.88 4.04 -17.97
C CYS A 263 16.01 3.03 -18.12
N SER A 264 16.34 2.31 -17.05
CA SER A 264 17.55 1.47 -16.97
C SER A 264 17.20 0.03 -16.62
N GLU A 265 17.60 -0.91 -17.48
CA GLU A 265 17.25 -2.33 -17.37
C GLU A 265 18.45 -3.14 -16.89
N PRO A 266 18.36 -3.88 -15.78
CA PRO A 266 19.42 -4.80 -15.36
C PRO A 266 19.52 -5.97 -16.35
N ARG A 267 20.71 -6.18 -16.94
CA ARG A 267 21.00 -7.22 -17.92
C ARG A 267 21.64 -8.46 -17.32
N ALA A 268 22.54 -8.26 -16.38
CA ALA A 268 23.24 -9.33 -15.69
C ALA A 268 23.77 -8.87 -14.34
N VAL A 269 24.02 -9.83 -13.47
CA VAL A 269 24.73 -9.65 -12.20
C VAL A 269 26.02 -10.48 -12.26
N GLU A 270 27.15 -9.87 -11.93
CA GLU A 270 28.46 -10.50 -11.91
C GLU A 270 28.99 -10.47 -10.48
N ALA A 271 29.31 -11.64 -9.92
CA ALA A 271 29.89 -11.74 -8.58
C ALA A 271 31.35 -11.26 -8.56
N ASP A 272 31.73 -10.54 -7.50
CA ASP A 272 33.12 -10.11 -7.24
C ASP A 272 33.33 -10.07 -5.70
N GLY A 273 33.98 -11.09 -5.17
CA GLY A 273 34.16 -11.27 -3.73
C GLY A 273 32.81 -11.43 -3.03
N ASP A 274 32.62 -10.66 -1.95
CA ASP A 274 31.36 -10.65 -1.16
C ASP A 274 30.26 -9.75 -1.75
N GLY A 275 30.53 -9.07 -2.90
CA GLY A 275 29.64 -8.18 -3.61
C GLY A 275 29.58 -8.50 -5.11
N GLY A 276 29.51 -7.45 -5.93
CA GLY A 276 29.52 -7.63 -7.38
C GLY A 276 29.24 -6.36 -8.16
N TYR A 277 28.87 -6.58 -9.42
CA TYR A 277 28.47 -5.55 -10.37
C TYR A 277 27.13 -5.92 -10.99
N CYS A 278 26.25 -4.97 -11.11
CA CYS A 278 25.08 -5.09 -11.97
C CYS A 278 25.35 -4.40 -13.29
N VAL A 279 25.25 -5.15 -14.38
CA VAL A 279 25.32 -4.63 -15.75
C VAL A 279 23.95 -4.09 -16.10
N VAL A 280 23.86 -2.79 -16.35
CA VAL A 280 22.62 -2.07 -16.59
C VAL A 280 22.68 -1.39 -17.96
N ASP A 281 21.61 -1.55 -18.74
CA ASP A 281 21.44 -0.88 -20.04
C ASP A 281 20.46 0.28 -19.87
N GLY A 282 20.88 1.49 -20.22
CA GLY A 282 20.09 2.70 -20.02
C GLY A 282 20.39 3.80 -21.04
N PRO A 283 19.83 4.99 -20.91
CA PRO A 283 19.97 6.08 -21.87
C PRO A 283 21.42 6.50 -22.16
N GLY A 284 22.33 6.23 -21.23
CA GLY A 284 23.76 6.50 -21.38
C GLY A 284 24.57 5.30 -21.87
N GLY A 285 23.93 4.23 -22.40
CA GLY A 285 24.54 2.97 -22.77
C GLY A 285 24.72 2.02 -21.59
N VAL A 286 25.48 0.94 -21.84
CA VAL A 286 25.72 -0.11 -20.85
C VAL A 286 26.70 0.38 -19.78
N ARG A 287 26.33 0.20 -18.51
CA ARG A 287 27.14 0.56 -17.33
C ARG A 287 27.28 -0.62 -16.39
N ARG A 288 28.36 -0.66 -15.63
CA ARG A 288 28.58 -1.60 -14.52
C ARG A 288 28.48 -0.83 -13.21
N ILE A 289 27.47 -1.14 -12.39
CA ILE A 289 27.21 -0.50 -11.11
C ILE A 289 27.70 -1.43 -10.00
N PRO A 290 28.74 -1.04 -9.22
CA PRO A 290 29.27 -1.86 -8.16
C PRO A 290 28.35 -1.88 -6.94
N PHE A 291 28.32 -3.01 -6.21
CA PHE A 291 27.61 -3.14 -4.94
C PHE A 291 28.31 -4.09 -3.98
N ASP A 292 28.12 -3.85 -2.67
CA ASP A 292 28.46 -4.77 -1.60
C ASP A 292 27.24 -5.63 -1.23
N ARG A 293 26.01 -5.05 -1.35
CA ARG A 293 24.74 -5.75 -1.23
C ARG A 293 23.76 -5.27 -2.30
N LEU A 294 22.96 -6.22 -2.79
CA LEU A 294 21.92 -6.01 -3.79
C LEU A 294 20.55 -6.20 -3.13
N LEU A 295 19.66 -5.19 -3.22
CA LEU A 295 18.28 -5.26 -2.75
C LEU A 295 17.30 -5.34 -3.91
N LEU A 296 16.49 -6.39 -3.93
CA LEU A 296 15.41 -6.57 -4.91
C LEU A 296 14.11 -5.96 -4.38
N ALA A 297 13.59 -4.94 -5.08
CA ALA A 297 12.35 -4.24 -4.78
C ALA A 297 11.45 -4.09 -6.04
N VAL A 298 11.48 -5.11 -6.93
CA VAL A 298 10.82 -5.11 -8.26
C VAL A 298 9.36 -5.58 -8.24
N GLY A 299 8.74 -5.57 -7.10
CA GLY A 299 7.32 -5.93 -6.91
C GLY A 299 7.13 -7.18 -6.06
N ARG A 300 5.89 -7.66 -6.03
CA ARG A 300 5.46 -8.79 -5.20
C ARG A 300 4.71 -9.82 -6.05
N SER A 301 4.76 -11.08 -5.64
CA SER A 301 4.03 -12.19 -6.25
C SER A 301 3.04 -12.77 -5.22
N PRO A 302 1.76 -12.97 -5.58
CA PRO A 302 0.79 -13.58 -4.68
C PRO A 302 1.17 -15.01 -4.31
N ASN A 303 0.86 -15.44 -3.08
CA ASN A 303 1.11 -16.79 -2.61
C ASN A 303 -0.07 -17.70 -2.95
N VAL A 304 -0.03 -18.32 -4.12
CA VAL A 304 -1.11 -19.19 -4.65
C VAL A 304 -0.70 -20.66 -4.78
N GLU A 305 0.60 -20.93 -4.70
CA GLU A 305 1.17 -22.27 -4.89
C GLU A 305 0.81 -23.18 -3.69
N ASP A 306 0.74 -24.48 -3.94
CA ASP A 306 0.52 -25.56 -2.96
C ASP A 306 -0.80 -25.52 -2.20
N LEU A 307 -1.63 -24.52 -2.42
CA LEU A 307 -2.95 -24.37 -1.80
C LEU A 307 -4.01 -25.35 -2.36
N GLY A 308 -3.73 -26.01 -3.48
CA GLY A 308 -4.69 -26.93 -4.12
C GLY A 308 -5.72 -26.25 -5.01
N LEU A 309 -5.48 -24.99 -5.44
CA LEU A 309 -6.43 -24.17 -6.20
C LEU A 309 -6.78 -24.78 -7.55
N GLU A 310 -5.79 -25.28 -8.29
CA GLU A 310 -5.95 -25.87 -9.61
C GLU A 310 -6.88 -27.10 -9.58
N ALA A 311 -6.70 -27.98 -8.60
CA ALA A 311 -7.52 -29.17 -8.43
C ALA A 311 -9.01 -28.85 -8.18
N LEU A 312 -9.29 -27.66 -7.63
CA LEU A 312 -10.63 -27.17 -7.34
C LEU A 312 -11.22 -26.32 -8.50
N GLY A 313 -10.44 -26.07 -9.53
CA GLY A 313 -10.84 -25.16 -10.62
C GLY A 313 -11.00 -23.70 -10.15
N ILE A 314 -10.19 -23.28 -9.17
CA ILE A 314 -10.14 -21.89 -8.75
C ILE A 314 -9.23 -21.12 -9.70
N ASP A 315 -9.80 -20.12 -10.36
CA ASP A 315 -9.09 -19.32 -11.36
C ASP A 315 -8.06 -18.39 -10.71
N VAL A 316 -6.91 -18.28 -11.38
CA VAL A 316 -5.85 -17.29 -11.08
C VAL A 316 -5.78 -16.30 -12.23
N THR A 317 -5.72 -15.01 -11.94
CA THR A 317 -5.64 -13.94 -12.95
C THR A 317 -4.28 -13.95 -13.66
N ALA A 318 -4.17 -13.25 -14.79
CA ALA A 318 -2.89 -13.08 -15.50
C ALA A 318 -1.81 -12.41 -14.63
N ALA A 319 -2.19 -11.65 -13.60
CA ALA A 319 -1.28 -11.04 -12.63
C ALA A 319 -0.90 -11.98 -11.46
N GLY A 320 -1.39 -13.24 -11.47
CA GLY A 320 -1.10 -14.25 -10.45
C GLY A 320 -2.01 -14.23 -9.23
N HIS A 321 -3.00 -13.33 -9.14
CA HIS A 321 -3.92 -13.26 -8.00
C HIS A 321 -5.05 -14.29 -8.11
N VAL A 322 -5.54 -14.76 -6.98
CA VAL A 322 -6.79 -15.54 -6.95
C VAL A 322 -7.92 -14.68 -7.48
N ALA A 323 -8.61 -15.17 -8.52
CA ALA A 323 -9.74 -14.46 -9.13
C ALA A 323 -10.95 -14.46 -8.19
N VAL A 324 -11.48 -13.28 -7.88
CA VAL A 324 -12.64 -13.11 -7.01
C VAL A 324 -13.68 -12.18 -7.65
N ASP A 325 -14.93 -12.33 -7.24
CA ASP A 325 -16.00 -11.39 -7.56
C ASP A 325 -16.00 -10.17 -6.60
N ASP A 326 -16.93 -9.23 -6.82
CA ASP A 326 -17.09 -8.03 -5.98
C ASP A 326 -17.37 -8.35 -4.50
N SER A 327 -17.75 -9.58 -4.17
CA SER A 327 -17.99 -10.06 -2.80
C SER A 327 -16.85 -10.91 -2.25
N LEU A 328 -15.70 -10.92 -2.95
CA LEU A 328 -14.49 -11.68 -2.64
C LEU A 328 -14.65 -13.21 -2.73
N ARG A 329 -15.62 -13.70 -3.49
CA ARG A 329 -15.79 -15.13 -3.75
C ARG A 329 -14.98 -15.56 -4.96
N THR A 330 -14.38 -16.73 -4.86
CA THR A 330 -13.77 -17.43 -5.98
C THR A 330 -14.83 -18.08 -6.89
N SER A 331 -14.39 -18.81 -7.92
CA SER A 331 -15.25 -19.70 -8.74
C SER A 331 -15.94 -20.79 -7.90
N VAL A 332 -15.39 -21.13 -6.72
CA VAL A 332 -15.99 -22.03 -5.73
C VAL A 332 -16.69 -21.22 -4.64
N PRO A 333 -18.03 -21.19 -4.56
CA PRO A 333 -18.79 -20.23 -3.75
C PRO A 333 -18.54 -20.29 -2.23
N THR A 334 -17.98 -21.35 -1.72
CA THR A 334 -17.63 -21.54 -0.29
C THR A 334 -16.23 -21.07 0.03
N ILE A 335 -15.44 -20.73 -0.99
CA ILE A 335 -14.07 -20.27 -0.85
C ILE A 335 -13.97 -18.81 -1.28
N LEU A 336 -13.47 -17.98 -0.39
CA LEU A 336 -13.24 -16.55 -0.59
C LEU A 336 -11.73 -16.28 -0.55
N ALA A 337 -11.29 -15.14 -1.10
CA ALA A 337 -9.91 -14.69 -0.95
C ALA A 337 -9.88 -13.19 -0.64
N CYS A 338 -8.91 -12.76 0.18
CA CYS A 338 -8.72 -11.35 0.53
C CYS A 338 -7.26 -11.05 0.86
N GLY A 339 -6.91 -9.77 0.83
CA GLY A 339 -5.53 -9.27 0.95
C GLY A 339 -4.75 -9.42 -0.35
N ASP A 340 -3.43 -9.43 -0.24
CA ASP A 340 -2.54 -9.40 -1.40
C ASP A 340 -2.75 -10.57 -2.37
N VAL A 341 -3.17 -11.71 -1.87
CA VAL A 341 -3.47 -12.89 -2.71
C VAL A 341 -4.60 -12.65 -3.70
N ALA A 342 -5.55 -11.77 -3.35
CA ALA A 342 -6.68 -11.41 -4.19
C ALA A 342 -6.46 -10.10 -4.99
N GLY A 343 -5.57 -9.22 -4.53
CA GLY A 343 -5.35 -7.90 -5.14
C GLY A 343 -6.63 -7.03 -5.12
N PRO A 344 -6.75 -6.01 -5.97
CA PRO A 344 -5.72 -5.43 -6.83
C PRO A 344 -4.75 -4.49 -6.07
N TYR A 345 -5.02 -4.19 -4.79
CA TYR A 345 -4.24 -3.28 -3.95
C TYR A 345 -3.49 -4.05 -2.89
N LEU A 346 -2.15 -3.98 -2.92
CA LEU A 346 -1.27 -4.71 -2.01
C LEU A 346 -0.88 -3.82 -0.81
N PHE A 347 -1.88 -3.42 -0.03
CA PHE A 347 -1.72 -2.57 1.15
C PHE A 347 -2.34 -3.21 2.37
N THR A 348 -1.70 -3.06 3.53
CA THR A 348 -2.18 -3.59 4.81
C THR A 348 -3.61 -3.14 5.14
N HIS A 349 -3.92 -1.85 4.97
CA HIS A 349 -5.26 -1.32 5.22
C HIS A 349 -6.30 -1.85 4.21
N MET A 350 -5.91 -2.16 2.98
CA MET A 350 -6.79 -2.79 2.00
C MET A 350 -7.01 -4.27 2.33
N ALA A 351 -5.99 -4.97 2.81
CA ALA A 351 -6.13 -6.34 3.29
C ALA A 351 -7.14 -6.42 4.46
N SER A 352 -7.05 -5.51 5.44
CA SER A 352 -8.00 -5.39 6.54
C SER A 352 -9.39 -5.01 6.08
N HIS A 353 -9.51 -4.08 5.13
CA HIS A 353 -10.78 -3.67 4.54
C HIS A 353 -11.47 -4.84 3.83
N GLN A 354 -10.76 -5.56 2.96
CA GLN A 354 -11.28 -6.74 2.27
C GLN A 354 -11.65 -7.86 3.26
N ALA A 355 -10.87 -8.06 4.31
CA ALA A 355 -11.11 -9.09 5.32
C ALA A 355 -12.47 -8.96 5.99
N TRP A 356 -12.93 -7.71 6.25
CA TRP A 356 -14.25 -7.48 6.77
C TRP A 356 -15.34 -8.02 5.82
N TYR A 357 -15.24 -7.69 4.53
CA TYR A 357 -16.20 -8.17 3.53
C TYR A 357 -16.14 -9.69 3.36
N ALA A 358 -14.93 -10.26 3.33
CA ALA A 358 -14.74 -11.70 3.21
C ALA A 358 -15.37 -12.44 4.39
N ALA A 359 -15.09 -12.03 5.63
CA ALA A 359 -15.63 -12.65 6.83
C ALA A 359 -17.16 -12.54 6.92
N VAL A 360 -17.71 -11.33 6.69
CA VAL A 360 -19.16 -11.11 6.73
C VAL A 360 -19.87 -11.87 5.61
N ASN A 361 -19.31 -11.89 4.39
CA ASN A 361 -19.88 -12.64 3.28
C ASN A 361 -19.76 -14.16 3.47
N ALA A 362 -18.67 -14.66 4.09
CA ALA A 362 -18.54 -16.07 4.44
C ALA A 362 -19.59 -16.52 5.46
N LEU A 363 -19.84 -15.72 6.49
CA LEU A 363 -20.73 -16.09 7.59
C LEU A 363 -22.20 -15.79 7.31
N PHE A 364 -22.49 -14.65 6.65
CA PHE A 364 -23.84 -14.12 6.49
C PHE A 364 -24.26 -13.86 5.04
N GLY A 365 -23.39 -14.12 4.05
CA GLY A 365 -23.65 -13.83 2.65
C GLY A 365 -24.82 -14.60 2.02
N GLN A 366 -25.37 -15.61 2.70
CA GLN A 366 -26.64 -16.27 2.34
C GLN A 366 -27.87 -15.35 2.56
N PHE A 367 -27.80 -14.43 3.53
CA PHE A 367 -28.87 -13.47 3.82
C PHE A 367 -28.68 -12.17 3.05
N ARG A 368 -27.46 -11.62 3.08
CA ARG A 368 -27.09 -10.40 2.39
C ARG A 368 -25.62 -10.45 2.00
N ARG A 369 -25.32 -10.11 0.73
CA ARG A 369 -23.95 -9.97 0.24
C ARG A 369 -23.54 -8.53 0.24
N PHE A 370 -22.31 -8.28 0.69
CA PHE A 370 -21.67 -6.97 0.68
C PHE A 370 -20.61 -6.96 -0.40
N ARG A 371 -20.62 -5.90 -1.22
CA ARG A 371 -19.59 -5.68 -2.25
C ARG A 371 -18.51 -4.80 -1.67
N VAL A 372 -17.26 -5.12 -1.98
CA VAL A 372 -16.13 -4.31 -1.54
C VAL A 372 -16.21 -2.94 -2.19
N ASP A 373 -16.05 -1.90 -1.39
CA ASP A 373 -16.05 -0.53 -1.86
C ASP A 373 -14.61 -0.03 -2.06
N TYR A 374 -14.19 0.07 -3.31
CA TYR A 374 -12.91 0.62 -3.74
C TYR A 374 -13.01 2.06 -4.26
N SER A 375 -14.09 2.77 -3.97
CA SER A 375 -14.31 4.13 -4.49
C SER A 375 -13.29 5.14 -3.96
N VAL A 376 -12.76 4.92 -2.76
CA VAL A 376 -11.78 5.79 -2.11
C VAL A 376 -10.70 4.91 -1.48
N VAL A 377 -9.56 4.80 -2.17
CA VAL A 377 -8.41 4.03 -1.70
C VAL A 377 -7.22 4.98 -1.56
N PRO A 378 -6.75 5.23 -0.33
CA PRO A 378 -5.54 6.01 -0.10
C PRO A 378 -4.29 5.13 -0.10
N TRP A 379 -3.13 5.73 -0.38
CA TRP A 379 -1.83 5.13 -0.12
C TRP A 379 -0.76 6.19 0.14
N ALA A 380 0.34 5.79 0.71
CA ALA A 380 1.47 6.65 0.98
C ALA A 380 2.80 5.91 0.82
N THR A 381 3.82 6.65 0.38
CA THR A 381 5.23 6.27 0.42
C THR A 381 5.90 7.10 1.49
N PHE A 382 6.53 6.45 2.47
CA PHE A 382 7.07 7.07 3.68
C PHE A 382 8.53 7.52 3.51
N THR A 383 8.85 8.03 2.33
CA THR A 383 10.11 8.73 2.05
C THR A 383 10.10 10.11 2.73
N ASP A 384 11.13 10.90 2.48
CA ASP A 384 11.19 12.31 2.88
C ASP A 384 11.62 13.16 1.69
N PRO A 385 10.67 13.94 1.09
CA PRO A 385 9.27 14.10 1.52
C PRO A 385 8.44 12.81 1.41
N GLU A 386 7.42 12.69 2.27
CA GLU A 386 6.38 11.66 2.10
C GLU A 386 5.55 12.00 0.87
N VAL A 387 5.07 10.97 0.16
CA VAL A 387 4.16 11.12 -0.97
C VAL A 387 2.89 10.33 -0.69
N ALA A 388 1.78 11.00 -0.53
CA ALA A 388 0.50 10.39 -0.20
C ALA A 388 -0.58 10.79 -1.20
N ARG A 389 -1.42 9.82 -1.60
CA ARG A 389 -2.47 10.04 -2.61
C ARG A 389 -3.75 9.28 -2.29
N VAL A 390 -4.87 9.88 -2.69
CA VAL A 390 -6.20 9.25 -2.74
C VAL A 390 -6.91 9.64 -4.04
N GLY A 391 -7.58 8.69 -4.66
CA GLY A 391 -8.28 8.92 -5.93
C GLY A 391 -7.35 9.10 -7.12
N LEU A 392 -7.80 9.88 -8.10
CA LEU A 392 -7.09 10.09 -9.37
C LEU A 392 -5.96 11.12 -9.23
N ASN A 393 -4.86 10.89 -9.94
CA ASN A 393 -3.91 11.94 -10.29
C ASN A 393 -4.18 12.47 -11.70
N GLU A 394 -3.41 13.46 -12.13
CA GLU A 394 -3.59 14.09 -13.45
C GLU A 394 -3.41 13.10 -14.59
N VAL A 395 -2.38 12.25 -14.51
CA VAL A 395 -2.09 11.23 -15.54
C VAL A 395 -3.22 10.21 -15.66
N GLU A 396 -3.70 9.69 -14.54
CA GLU A 396 -4.80 8.72 -14.54
C GLU A 396 -6.13 9.33 -15.02
N ALA A 397 -6.40 10.59 -14.65
CA ALA A 397 -7.59 11.31 -15.10
C ALA A 397 -7.55 11.51 -16.63
N GLN A 398 -6.42 11.95 -17.18
CA GLN A 398 -6.21 12.11 -18.63
C GLN A 398 -6.35 10.79 -19.38
N GLN A 399 -5.72 9.72 -18.89
CA GLN A 399 -5.81 8.39 -19.51
C GLN A 399 -7.24 7.84 -19.54
N ARG A 400 -8.06 8.20 -18.55
CA ARG A 400 -9.48 7.79 -18.46
C ARG A 400 -10.42 8.75 -19.19
N GLY A 401 -9.92 9.85 -19.78
CA GLY A 401 -10.74 10.89 -20.41
C GLY A 401 -11.67 11.59 -19.44
N ILE A 402 -11.26 11.75 -18.19
CA ILE A 402 -12.02 12.46 -17.15
C ILE A 402 -11.53 13.90 -17.10
N ASP A 403 -12.41 14.85 -17.36
CA ASP A 403 -12.12 16.26 -17.22
C ASP A 403 -11.94 16.63 -15.74
N PHE A 404 -10.96 17.46 -15.46
CA PHE A 404 -10.65 17.89 -14.09
C PHE A 404 -10.12 19.32 -14.04
N GLU A 405 -10.18 19.92 -12.87
CA GLU A 405 -9.51 21.16 -12.52
C GLU A 405 -8.54 20.92 -11.36
N VAL A 406 -7.40 21.59 -11.39
CA VAL A 406 -6.33 21.45 -10.40
C VAL A 406 -6.33 22.65 -9.46
N SER A 407 -6.29 22.38 -8.17
CA SER A 407 -5.97 23.36 -7.13
C SER A 407 -4.73 22.91 -6.40
N ARG A 408 -3.73 23.79 -6.29
CA ARG A 408 -2.43 23.49 -5.70
C ARG A 408 -2.03 24.57 -4.70
N TYR A 409 -1.54 24.15 -3.53
CA TYR A 409 -0.93 25.02 -2.53
C TYR A 409 0.46 24.49 -2.18
N GLY A 410 1.48 25.36 -2.21
CA GLY A 410 2.84 25.02 -1.81
C GLY A 410 3.00 25.07 -0.29
N LEU A 411 3.72 24.10 0.29
CA LEU A 411 4.00 24.11 1.72
C LEU A 411 5.13 25.08 2.11
N ASP A 412 5.81 25.65 1.13
CA ASP A 412 6.80 26.71 1.28
C ASP A 412 6.23 28.07 1.78
N ASP A 413 4.91 28.23 1.67
CA ASP A 413 4.15 29.40 2.17
C ASP A 413 3.34 29.07 3.44
N LEU A 414 3.58 27.92 4.08
CA LEU A 414 2.84 27.46 5.24
C LEU A 414 3.66 27.70 6.53
N ASP A 415 3.16 28.56 7.41
CA ASP A 415 3.83 28.98 8.65
C ASP A 415 4.38 27.83 9.47
N ARG A 416 3.59 26.75 9.63
CA ARG A 416 4.03 25.59 10.40
C ARG A 416 5.15 24.82 9.71
N ALA A 417 5.09 24.66 8.40
CA ALA A 417 6.15 23.97 7.64
C ALA A 417 7.46 24.77 7.70
N ILE A 418 7.36 26.11 7.61
CA ILE A 418 8.50 27.03 7.76
C ILE A 418 9.08 26.91 9.17
N ALA A 419 8.24 26.94 10.21
CA ALA A 419 8.69 26.84 11.59
C ALA A 419 9.37 25.50 11.92
N ASP A 420 8.91 24.41 11.29
CA ASP A 420 9.49 23.07 11.47
C ASP A 420 10.75 22.83 10.62
N GLY A 421 11.13 23.76 9.71
CA GLY A 421 12.23 23.57 8.75
C GLY A 421 11.89 22.57 7.65
N GLU A 422 10.60 22.34 7.38
CA GLU A 422 10.07 21.36 6.42
C GLU A 422 9.21 22.04 5.34
N ALA A 423 9.58 23.27 4.95
CA ALA A 423 8.87 24.11 4.00
C ALA A 423 9.09 23.65 2.54
N HIS A 424 8.78 22.40 2.25
CA HIS A 424 8.88 21.82 0.92
C HIS A 424 7.70 20.88 0.64
N GLY A 425 7.35 20.76 -0.65
CA GLY A 425 6.22 19.97 -1.07
C GLY A 425 4.96 20.77 -1.38
N PHE A 426 3.83 20.11 -1.44
CA PHE A 426 2.56 20.72 -1.86
C PHE A 426 1.35 19.87 -1.45
N VAL A 427 0.19 20.52 -1.45
CA VAL A 427 -1.13 19.89 -1.47
C VAL A 427 -1.76 20.17 -2.83
N LYS A 428 -2.08 19.13 -3.59
CA LYS A 428 -2.73 19.19 -4.91
C LYS A 428 -4.06 18.46 -4.87
N VAL A 429 -5.13 19.10 -5.32
CA VAL A 429 -6.47 18.53 -5.34
C VAL A 429 -7.06 18.63 -6.74
N LEU A 430 -7.59 17.51 -7.24
CA LEU A 430 -8.33 17.42 -8.47
C LEU A 430 -9.82 17.47 -8.16
N THR A 431 -10.56 18.33 -8.87
CA THR A 431 -12.01 18.45 -8.75
C THR A 431 -12.71 18.28 -10.09
N GLU A 432 -14.00 17.92 -10.07
CA GLU A 432 -14.86 18.00 -11.27
C GLU A 432 -14.92 19.44 -11.78
N PRO A 433 -14.90 19.67 -13.11
CA PRO A 433 -14.97 21.01 -13.67
C PRO A 433 -16.17 21.81 -13.18
N GLY A 434 -15.92 23.02 -12.68
CA GLY A 434 -16.95 23.91 -12.16
C GLY A 434 -17.57 23.50 -10.82
N ARG A 435 -17.15 22.39 -10.22
CA ARG A 435 -17.67 21.87 -8.95
C ARG A 435 -16.56 21.69 -7.94
N ASP A 436 -16.91 21.71 -6.65
CA ASP A 436 -15.97 21.49 -5.54
C ASP A 436 -15.85 20.00 -5.14
N ARG A 437 -16.42 19.10 -5.94
CA ARG A 437 -16.33 17.66 -5.71
C ARG A 437 -14.93 17.15 -5.99
N ILE A 438 -14.31 16.58 -4.99
CA ILE A 438 -12.95 16.04 -5.05
C ILE A 438 -12.98 14.68 -5.78
N ILE A 439 -12.12 14.52 -6.78
CA ILE A 439 -11.91 13.26 -7.52
C ILE A 439 -10.53 12.67 -7.25
N GLY A 440 -9.62 13.46 -6.68
CA GLY A 440 -8.30 13.02 -6.25
C GLY A 440 -7.58 14.06 -5.45
N ALA A 441 -6.66 13.63 -4.60
CA ALA A 441 -5.76 14.51 -3.85
C ALA A 441 -4.39 13.85 -3.70
N THR A 442 -3.35 14.66 -3.88
CA THR A 442 -1.94 14.29 -3.68
C THR A 442 -1.31 15.26 -2.70
N VAL A 443 -0.71 14.75 -1.65
CA VAL A 443 0.05 15.53 -0.68
C VAL A 443 1.50 15.05 -0.73
N VAL A 444 2.42 15.99 -0.90
CA VAL A 444 3.87 15.73 -0.84
C VAL A 444 4.44 16.62 0.25
N GLY A 445 5.18 16.05 1.19
CA GLY A 445 5.80 16.82 2.28
C GLY A 445 5.84 16.08 3.60
N TYR A 446 6.14 16.82 4.66
CA TYR A 446 6.21 16.28 6.02
C TYR A 446 4.81 15.88 6.51
N HIS A 447 4.67 14.64 7.03
CA HIS A 447 3.38 14.07 7.48
C HIS A 447 2.28 14.02 6.40
N ALA A 448 2.65 13.86 5.13
CA ALA A 448 1.69 13.82 4.04
C ALA A 448 0.63 12.72 4.20
N ALA A 449 1.02 11.56 4.76
CA ALA A 449 0.12 10.44 5.00
C ALA A 449 -1.00 10.80 6.00
N GLU A 450 -0.68 11.54 7.07
CA GLU A 450 -1.66 12.01 8.04
C GLU A 450 -2.55 13.10 7.47
N LEU A 451 -1.97 14.04 6.73
CA LEU A 451 -2.71 15.16 6.11
C LEU A 451 -3.74 14.68 5.08
N LEU A 452 -3.43 13.61 4.34
CA LEU A 452 -4.30 13.06 3.31
C LEU A 452 -5.65 12.58 3.86
N ASN A 453 -5.71 12.15 5.14
CA ASN A 453 -6.91 11.54 5.73
C ASN A 453 -8.14 12.46 5.73
N GLU A 454 -7.96 13.80 5.75
CA GLU A 454 -9.06 14.74 5.59
C GLU A 454 -9.72 14.62 4.21
N PHE A 455 -8.91 14.50 3.15
CA PHE A 455 -9.42 14.28 1.79
C PHE A 455 -10.04 12.90 1.63
N VAL A 456 -9.48 11.87 2.27
CA VAL A 456 -10.08 10.52 2.29
C VAL A 456 -11.50 10.56 2.87
N LEU A 457 -11.67 11.20 4.02
CA LEU A 457 -12.97 11.38 4.67
C LEU A 457 -13.92 12.21 3.80
N ALA A 458 -13.41 13.31 3.24
CA ALA A 458 -14.18 14.19 2.38
C ALA A 458 -14.70 13.46 1.13
N MET A 459 -13.84 12.76 0.43
CA MET A 459 -14.21 11.98 -0.75
C MET A 459 -15.22 10.88 -0.42
N LYS A 460 -14.98 10.14 0.67
CA LYS A 460 -15.84 9.03 1.10
C LYS A 460 -17.28 9.48 1.38
N HIS A 461 -17.46 10.69 1.91
CA HIS A 461 -18.75 11.24 2.29
C HIS A 461 -19.27 12.33 1.36
N GLY A 462 -18.62 12.54 0.20
CA GLY A 462 -19.04 13.53 -0.78
C GLY A 462 -18.95 14.99 -0.28
N ILE A 463 -17.99 15.25 0.59
CA ILE A 463 -17.67 16.60 1.09
C ILE A 463 -16.77 17.29 0.06
N GLY A 464 -17.18 18.46 -0.40
CA GLY A 464 -16.42 19.26 -1.36
C GLY A 464 -15.48 20.28 -0.70
N LEU A 465 -14.61 20.91 -1.51
CA LEU A 465 -13.61 21.87 -1.06
C LEU A 465 -14.19 23.08 -0.32
N ASN A 466 -15.41 23.54 -0.66
CA ASN A 466 -16.06 24.62 0.09
C ASN A 466 -16.30 24.26 1.56
N LYS A 467 -16.56 22.99 1.86
CA LYS A 467 -16.76 22.53 3.24
C LYS A 467 -15.44 22.47 3.99
N ILE A 468 -14.37 22.01 3.35
CA ILE A 468 -13.02 22.03 3.92
C ILE A 468 -12.59 23.47 4.21
N LEU A 469 -12.77 24.39 3.25
CA LEU A 469 -12.47 25.81 3.43
C LEU A 469 -13.26 26.45 4.58
N GLY A 470 -14.52 26.06 4.75
CA GLY A 470 -15.39 26.55 5.83
C GLY A 470 -15.14 25.90 7.20
N THR A 471 -14.30 24.87 7.27
CA THR A 471 -13.93 24.21 8.51
C THR A 471 -12.82 25.00 9.22
N ILE A 472 -12.93 25.11 10.56
CA ILE A 472 -11.89 25.75 11.38
C ILE A 472 -10.75 24.75 11.56
N HIS A 473 -9.57 25.12 11.04
CA HIS A 473 -8.33 24.36 11.27
C HIS A 473 -7.55 25.03 12.41
N ILE A 474 -6.86 24.21 13.19
CA ILE A 474 -6.01 24.71 14.28
C ILE A 474 -4.77 25.39 13.67
N TYR A 475 -4.47 26.60 14.13
CA TYR A 475 -3.27 27.37 13.75
C TYR A 475 -2.24 27.34 14.88
N PRO A 476 -0.95 27.18 14.59
CA PRO A 476 -0.36 26.77 13.32
C PRO A 476 -0.25 25.24 13.20
N THR A 477 -0.75 24.68 12.11
CA THR A 477 -0.64 23.24 11.83
C THR A 477 -0.39 22.98 10.34
N LEU A 478 0.17 21.80 10.02
CA LEU A 478 0.35 21.38 8.64
C LEU A 478 -0.99 21.15 7.90
N SER A 479 -2.06 20.83 8.63
CA SER A 479 -3.40 20.60 8.06
C SER A 479 -4.04 21.87 7.46
N GLU A 480 -3.54 23.06 7.81
CA GLU A 480 -3.97 24.31 7.15
C GLU A 480 -3.63 24.30 5.65
N GLY A 481 -2.60 23.55 5.22
CA GLY A 481 -2.31 23.34 3.81
C GLY A 481 -3.49 22.78 3.02
N ASN A 482 -4.30 21.89 3.61
CA ASN A 482 -5.51 21.37 3.00
C ASN A 482 -6.57 22.48 2.81
N LYS A 483 -6.76 23.31 3.84
CA LYS A 483 -7.66 24.46 3.79
C LYS A 483 -7.20 25.49 2.76
N PHE A 484 -5.89 25.75 2.68
CA PHE A 484 -5.36 26.70 1.71
C PHE A 484 -5.45 26.21 0.28
N ALA A 485 -5.27 24.92 0.02
CA ALA A 485 -5.55 24.31 -1.28
C ALA A 485 -7.03 24.49 -1.69
N ALA A 486 -7.96 24.32 -0.74
CA ALA A 486 -9.38 24.65 -0.95
C ALA A 486 -9.60 26.16 -1.17
N GLY A 487 -8.80 27.00 -0.53
CA GLY A 487 -8.75 28.45 -0.75
C GLY A 487 -8.34 28.84 -2.17
N GLU A 488 -7.32 28.17 -2.73
CA GLU A 488 -6.88 28.38 -4.12
C GLU A 488 -7.99 28.02 -5.11
N TRP A 489 -8.69 26.89 -4.88
CA TRP A 489 -9.87 26.56 -5.68
C TRP A 489 -10.93 27.68 -5.66
N ARG A 490 -11.18 28.29 -4.50
CA ARG A 490 -12.16 29.39 -4.35
C ARG A 490 -11.66 30.66 -4.98
N LYS A 491 -10.37 31.00 -4.86
CA LYS A 491 -9.75 32.17 -5.48
C LYS A 491 -9.87 32.14 -7.01
N ALA A 492 -9.63 30.98 -7.62
CA ALA A 492 -9.73 30.80 -9.07
C ALA A 492 -11.16 31.06 -9.61
N ARG A 493 -12.18 31.02 -8.73
CA ARG A 493 -13.60 31.19 -9.08
C ARG A 493 -14.20 32.47 -8.52
N LYS A 494 -13.41 33.50 -8.32
CA LYS A 494 -13.90 34.81 -7.89
C LYS A 494 -14.94 35.35 -8.89
N PRO A 495 -16.15 35.71 -8.43
CA PRO A 495 -17.18 36.27 -9.29
C PRO A 495 -16.86 37.75 -9.59
N GLU A 496 -15.97 38.01 -10.54
CA GLU A 496 -15.45 39.36 -10.87
C GLU A 496 -16.56 40.40 -11.05
N ARG A 497 -17.67 40.03 -11.73
CA ARG A 497 -18.82 40.95 -11.91
C ARG A 497 -19.45 41.39 -10.57
N LEU A 498 -19.61 40.44 -9.65
CA LEU A 498 -20.15 40.72 -8.31
C LEU A 498 -19.16 41.55 -7.50
N LEU A 499 -17.87 41.23 -7.55
CA LEU A 499 -16.82 41.98 -6.85
C LEU A 499 -16.75 43.43 -7.33
N ASN A 500 -16.92 43.69 -8.63
CA ASN A 500 -17.00 45.04 -9.19
C ASN A 500 -18.26 45.78 -8.67
N CYS A 501 -19.40 45.11 -8.49
CA CYS A 501 -20.57 45.72 -7.86
C CYS A 501 -20.32 46.02 -6.38
N VAL A 502 -19.66 45.10 -5.65
CA VAL A 502 -19.28 45.31 -4.25
C VAL A 502 -18.27 46.47 -4.11
N CYS A 503 -17.32 46.58 -5.05
CA CYS A 503 -16.39 47.71 -5.09
C CYS A 503 -17.14 49.04 -5.24
N ARG A 504 -18.08 49.15 -6.18
CA ARG A 504 -18.94 50.34 -6.35
C ARG A 504 -19.76 50.65 -5.11
N TYR A 505 -20.33 49.63 -4.45
CA TYR A 505 -21.03 49.78 -3.18
C TYR A 505 -20.11 50.35 -2.09
N HIS A 506 -18.89 49.87 -1.96
CA HIS A 506 -17.95 50.41 -0.99
C HIS A 506 -17.46 51.82 -1.32
N GLN A 507 -17.31 52.16 -2.63
CA GLN A 507 -17.03 53.52 -3.06
C GLN A 507 -18.16 54.45 -2.65
N TRP A 508 -19.41 54.10 -2.96
CA TRP A 508 -20.59 54.85 -2.57
C TRP A 508 -20.71 55.04 -1.05
N ARG A 509 -20.41 54.01 -0.26
CA ARG A 509 -20.42 54.10 1.21
C ARG A 509 -19.34 54.99 1.83
N ARG A 510 -18.30 55.28 1.09
CA ARG A 510 -17.22 56.20 1.56
C ARG A 510 -17.51 57.67 1.23
N GLY A 511 -18.47 57.97 0.41
CA GLY A 511 -18.84 59.33 -0.05
C GLY A 511 -18.14 59.61 -1.38
#